data_aeb37b5319f3b6a18986993397cd6bb5
#
_entry.id   aeb37b5319f3b6a18986993397cd6bb5
#
_cell.length_a   1.000
_cell.length_b   1.000
_cell.length_c   1.000
_cell.angle_alpha   90.00
_cell.angle_beta   90.00
_cell.angle_gamma   90.00
#
_symmetry.space_group_name_H-M   'P 1'
#
loop_
_entity.id
_entity.type
_entity.pdbx_description
1 polymer ?
#
loop_
_entity_poly.entity_id
_entity_poly.type
_entity_poly.pdbx_seq_one_letter_code
_entity_poly.pdbx_strand_id
1 'polypeptide(L)'
;MYNYIRIAFCCFSGIFLIACQTSRPVRWTGKKAVWQSLPSLPRTNSSDSISLGVSGHFSGITNGCILVAGGCNFLDKPASDGGVKRYYDSIWKLDTAGMMTGQWEKVGTLPHPVAYGASVSVSEGLVCIGGNNDKQSFSSAYLLSWNAVASQVDIIKLPELPFRMDNLAATSSANYIYVAGGNKNGMPANSFLRLNLNQLTKGWEILPDFPGCARLQPVLVSQHYDEGTQIYLSGGFQPEVYNSKPFIPTDLLSFSSMNNEWKLESAVPVMKGGELRTFTGGCAVSKGDSLIYFTGGVNYDRFLSAISMNRNLKLAEKNGKTSLFSRLTREKDSYLKHPVAWYKFNKEIFIYNTFTRKWAFLDDNEFTARAGASLLLLNKYFIIIGG
;
A
#
# COMPACT_ATOMS: atom_id res chain seq x y z
N MET A 1 19.85 49.43 46.87
CA MET A 1 19.69 49.63 45.41
C MET A 1 20.13 48.36 44.71
N TYR A 2 19.18 47.46 44.44
CA TYR A 2 19.46 46.21 43.75
C TYR A 2 18.95 46.31 42.31
N ASN A 3 19.88 46.26 41.36
CA ASN A 3 19.55 46.19 39.92
C ASN A 3 19.22 44.77 39.51
N TYR A 4 17.98 44.51 39.14
CA TYR A 4 17.57 43.24 38.50
C TYR A 4 17.83 43.34 36.99
N ILE A 5 18.81 42.53 36.51
CA ILE A 5 19.02 42.26 35.07
C ILE A 5 18.01 41.19 34.67
N ARG A 6 17.02 41.53 33.83
CA ARG A 6 16.12 40.59 33.17
C ARG A 6 16.84 40.06 31.90
N ILE A 7 17.23 38.81 31.91
CA ILE A 7 17.69 38.12 30.71
C ILE A 7 16.43 37.60 29.99
N ALA A 8 16.15 38.16 28.82
CA ALA A 8 15.12 37.64 27.91
C ALA A 8 15.72 36.48 27.14
N PHE A 9 15.23 35.25 27.39
CA PHE A 9 15.48 34.09 26.54
C PHE A 9 14.64 34.22 25.29
N CYS A 10 15.26 34.63 24.17
CA CYS A 10 14.68 34.43 22.82
C CYS A 10 14.86 32.98 22.43
N CYS A 11 13.78 32.17 22.55
CA CYS A 11 13.71 30.88 21.88
C CYS A 11 13.65 31.12 20.36
N PHE A 12 14.80 31.06 19.69
CA PHE A 12 14.86 30.88 18.25
C PHE A 12 14.49 29.41 17.95
N SER A 13 13.22 29.15 17.68
CA SER A 13 12.77 27.93 17.00
C SER A 13 13.24 28.04 15.55
N GLY A 14 14.46 27.58 15.29
CA GLY A 14 14.98 27.41 13.95
C GLY A 14 14.15 26.35 13.21
N ILE A 15 13.19 26.79 12.40
CA ILE A 15 12.57 25.95 11.38
C ILE A 15 13.67 25.68 10.36
N PHE A 16 14.36 24.53 10.48
CA PHE A 16 15.17 23.98 9.39
C PHE A 16 14.22 23.52 8.28
N LEU A 17 13.90 24.44 7.38
CA LEU A 17 13.41 24.08 6.06
C LEU A 17 14.55 23.39 5.32
N ILE A 18 14.69 22.07 5.52
CA ILE A 18 15.48 21.26 4.61
C ILE A 18 14.71 21.30 3.28
N ALA A 19 15.13 22.17 2.38
CA ALA A 19 14.68 22.14 1.00
C ALA A 19 15.11 20.78 0.41
N CYS A 20 14.23 19.79 0.51
CA CYS A 20 14.40 18.53 -0.18
C CYS A 20 14.40 18.87 -1.68
N GLN A 21 15.57 18.91 -2.31
CA GLN A 21 15.69 19.15 -3.74
C GLN A 21 14.95 18.03 -4.45
N THR A 22 13.76 18.34 -4.96
CA THR A 22 13.02 17.45 -5.84
C THR A 22 13.78 17.33 -7.15
N SER A 23 14.68 16.36 -7.24
CA SER A 23 15.35 16.06 -8.49
C SER A 23 14.38 15.36 -9.44
N ARG A 24 14.38 15.79 -10.71
CA ARG A 24 13.64 15.05 -11.74
C ARG A 24 14.26 13.65 -11.87
N PRO A 25 13.45 12.58 -11.98
CA PRO A 25 14.02 11.27 -12.17
C PRO A 25 14.77 11.19 -13.49
N VAL A 26 15.94 10.60 -13.47
CA VAL A 26 16.71 10.32 -14.69
C VAL A 26 16.03 9.18 -15.44
N ARG A 27 15.90 9.28 -16.76
CA ARG A 27 15.34 8.18 -17.54
C ARG A 27 16.27 6.97 -17.46
N TRP A 28 15.71 5.81 -17.14
CA TRP A 28 16.46 4.55 -17.12
C TRP A 28 16.91 4.21 -18.55
N THR A 29 18.22 3.94 -18.73
CA THR A 29 18.80 3.63 -20.04
C THR A 29 18.83 2.13 -20.35
N GLY A 30 18.31 1.29 -19.45
CA GLY A 30 18.23 -0.16 -19.60
C GLY A 30 17.13 -0.62 -20.56
N LYS A 31 16.88 -1.94 -20.59
CA LYS A 31 15.84 -2.54 -21.44
C LYS A 31 14.45 -2.03 -21.03
N LYS A 32 13.60 -1.77 -22.04
CA LYS A 32 12.18 -1.47 -21.80
C LYS A 32 11.45 -2.69 -21.22
N ALA A 33 10.39 -2.44 -20.46
CA ALA A 33 9.50 -3.48 -20.02
C ALA A 33 8.72 -4.08 -21.21
N VAL A 34 8.59 -5.40 -21.21
CA VAL A 34 7.71 -6.12 -22.16
C VAL A 34 6.53 -6.62 -21.35
N TRP A 35 5.32 -6.27 -21.78
CA TRP A 35 4.09 -6.57 -21.07
C TRP A 35 3.40 -7.79 -21.65
N GLN A 36 2.90 -8.66 -20.78
CA GLN A 36 2.12 -9.82 -21.15
C GLN A 36 1.00 -10.03 -20.13
N SER A 37 -0.20 -10.35 -20.60
CA SER A 37 -1.33 -10.68 -19.73
C SER A 37 -1.19 -12.12 -19.23
N LEU A 38 -1.44 -12.31 -17.94
CA LEU A 38 -1.66 -13.63 -17.35
C LEU A 38 -3.16 -13.99 -17.44
N PRO A 39 -3.52 -15.26 -17.25
CA PRO A 39 -4.91 -15.68 -17.13
C PRO A 39 -5.64 -14.86 -16.06
N SER A 40 -6.85 -14.43 -16.38
CA SER A 40 -7.70 -13.71 -15.43
C SER A 40 -8.19 -14.64 -14.31
N LEU A 41 -8.37 -14.10 -13.11
CA LEU A 41 -9.08 -14.83 -12.05
C LEU A 41 -10.45 -15.30 -12.56
N PRO A 42 -10.90 -16.49 -12.15
CA PRO A 42 -12.21 -16.99 -12.56
C PRO A 42 -13.34 -16.05 -12.19
N ARG A 43 -14.42 -16.14 -12.93
CA ARG A 43 -15.65 -15.40 -12.62
C ARG A 43 -16.23 -15.88 -11.31
N THR A 44 -16.88 -14.98 -10.59
CA THR A 44 -17.51 -15.30 -9.31
C THR A 44 -18.82 -16.10 -9.51
N ASN A 45 -19.52 -15.82 -10.63
CA ASN A 45 -20.72 -16.56 -11.07
C ASN A 45 -20.57 -16.99 -12.54
N SER A 46 -21.15 -18.13 -12.90
CA SER A 46 -21.13 -18.64 -14.27
C SER A 46 -21.87 -17.75 -15.28
N SER A 47 -22.76 -16.88 -14.79
CA SER A 47 -23.53 -15.93 -15.60
C SER A 47 -22.73 -14.65 -15.95
N ASP A 48 -21.62 -14.39 -15.28
CA ASP A 48 -20.85 -13.18 -15.51
C ASP A 48 -20.12 -13.24 -16.85
N SER A 49 -20.23 -12.20 -17.67
CA SER A 49 -19.55 -12.13 -18.96
C SER A 49 -18.04 -11.87 -18.82
N ILE A 50 -17.62 -11.21 -17.73
CA ILE A 50 -16.23 -10.77 -17.47
C ILE A 50 -15.86 -11.07 -16.01
N SER A 51 -14.60 -11.44 -15.76
CA SER A 51 -14.05 -11.45 -14.41
C SER A 51 -13.73 -10.01 -13.99
N LEU A 52 -14.38 -9.53 -12.94
CA LEU A 52 -14.12 -8.19 -12.39
C LEU A 52 -12.79 -8.09 -11.62
N GLY A 53 -12.16 -9.25 -11.31
CA GLY A 53 -11.01 -9.27 -10.43
C GLY A 53 -11.35 -8.85 -9.00
N VAL A 54 -10.31 -8.63 -8.20
CA VAL A 54 -10.41 -8.19 -6.81
C VAL A 54 -9.40 -7.11 -6.49
N SER A 55 -9.73 -6.26 -5.52
CA SER A 55 -8.85 -5.24 -4.94
C SER A 55 -8.64 -5.52 -3.46
N GLY A 56 -7.49 -5.11 -2.91
CA GLY A 56 -7.18 -5.29 -1.48
C GLY A 56 -7.08 -6.75 -1.05
N HIS A 57 -6.75 -7.64 -1.98
CA HIS A 57 -6.53 -9.06 -1.74
C HIS A 57 -5.15 -9.32 -1.11
N PHE A 58 -4.98 -10.49 -0.53
CA PHE A 58 -3.67 -11.05 -0.21
C PHE A 58 -3.09 -11.74 -1.44
N SER A 59 -1.81 -11.58 -1.70
CA SER A 59 -1.13 -12.34 -2.74
C SER A 59 0.35 -12.55 -2.44
N GLY A 60 0.90 -13.62 -2.98
CA GLY A 60 2.31 -13.96 -2.87
C GLY A 60 2.68 -15.23 -3.62
N ILE A 61 3.95 -15.57 -3.54
CA ILE A 61 4.53 -16.75 -4.19
C ILE A 61 4.92 -17.73 -3.09
N THR A 62 4.52 -18.99 -3.23
CA THR A 62 4.85 -20.08 -2.31
C THR A 62 4.94 -21.40 -3.06
N ASN A 63 5.94 -22.22 -2.77
CA ASN A 63 6.07 -23.60 -3.26
C ASN A 63 5.74 -23.78 -4.76
N GLY A 64 6.28 -22.88 -5.61
CA GLY A 64 6.10 -22.96 -7.06
C GLY A 64 4.74 -22.47 -7.58
N CYS A 65 3.94 -21.81 -6.79
CA CYS A 65 2.68 -21.21 -7.22
C CYS A 65 2.50 -19.77 -6.72
N ILE A 66 1.60 -19.05 -7.39
CA ILE A 66 1.07 -17.76 -6.97
C ILE A 66 -0.25 -18.03 -6.24
N LEU A 67 -0.40 -17.50 -5.05
CA LEU A 67 -1.66 -17.49 -4.32
C LEU A 67 -2.29 -16.10 -4.37
N VAL A 68 -3.62 -16.06 -4.54
CA VAL A 68 -4.47 -14.89 -4.35
C VAL A 68 -5.59 -15.27 -3.40
N ALA A 69 -5.75 -14.54 -2.30
CA ALA A 69 -6.74 -14.87 -1.28
C ALA A 69 -7.54 -13.64 -0.85
N GLY A 70 -8.85 -13.82 -0.64
CA GLY A 70 -9.73 -12.74 -0.22
C GLY A 70 -9.90 -11.65 -1.26
N GLY A 71 -9.96 -10.40 -0.79
CA GLY A 71 -10.20 -9.23 -1.61
C GLY A 71 -11.67 -8.86 -1.72
N CYS A 72 -11.95 -7.80 -2.45
CA CYS A 72 -13.32 -7.32 -2.65
C CYS A 72 -13.51 -6.69 -4.03
N ASN A 73 -14.75 -6.56 -4.46
CA ASN A 73 -15.16 -5.80 -5.63
C ASN A 73 -16.62 -5.33 -5.50
N PHE A 74 -17.16 -4.72 -6.55
CA PHE A 74 -18.57 -4.34 -6.69
C PHE A 74 -19.21 -5.23 -7.76
N LEU A 75 -19.67 -6.43 -7.37
CA LEU A 75 -20.12 -7.46 -8.30
C LEU A 75 -21.44 -7.10 -9.00
N ASP A 76 -22.45 -6.66 -8.23
CA ASP A 76 -23.80 -6.51 -8.77
C ASP A 76 -23.98 -5.24 -9.60
N LYS A 77 -23.38 -4.12 -9.15
CA LYS A 77 -23.38 -2.84 -9.83
C LYS A 77 -22.25 -1.97 -9.33
N PRO A 78 -21.75 -1.00 -10.12
CA PRO A 78 -20.68 -0.09 -9.71
C PRO A 78 -21.05 0.71 -8.44
N ALA A 79 -20.01 1.13 -7.70
CA ALA A 79 -20.21 2.02 -6.55
C ALA A 79 -20.93 3.32 -6.91
N SER A 80 -20.74 3.84 -8.14
CA SER A 80 -21.44 5.01 -8.70
C SER A 80 -22.97 4.87 -8.71
N ASP A 81 -23.45 3.65 -8.84
CA ASP A 81 -24.87 3.32 -8.94
C ASP A 81 -25.44 2.76 -7.63
N GLY A 82 -24.71 2.98 -6.53
CA GLY A 82 -25.05 2.49 -5.20
C GLY A 82 -24.76 1.00 -5.00
N GLY A 83 -23.82 0.44 -5.74
CA GLY A 83 -23.34 -0.92 -5.54
C GLY A 83 -22.77 -1.13 -4.15
N VAL A 84 -23.02 -2.33 -3.60
CA VAL A 84 -22.48 -2.75 -2.30
C VAL A 84 -21.19 -3.55 -2.54
N LYS A 85 -20.18 -3.22 -1.77
CA LYS A 85 -18.90 -3.92 -1.85
C LYS A 85 -19.06 -5.35 -1.32
N ARG A 86 -18.61 -6.32 -2.11
CA ARG A 86 -18.60 -7.74 -1.74
C ARG A 86 -17.20 -8.17 -1.36
N TYR A 87 -17.08 -8.84 -0.22
CA TYR A 87 -15.81 -9.38 0.29
C TYR A 87 -15.75 -10.89 0.06
N TYR A 88 -14.56 -11.40 -0.21
CA TYR A 88 -14.31 -12.80 -0.54
C TYR A 88 -13.41 -13.48 0.47
N ASP A 89 -13.53 -14.80 0.56
CA ASP A 89 -12.68 -15.69 1.37
C ASP A 89 -11.92 -16.72 0.52
N SER A 90 -12.23 -16.80 -0.78
CA SER A 90 -11.63 -17.80 -1.68
C SER A 90 -10.12 -17.65 -1.76
N ILE A 91 -9.42 -18.79 -1.80
CA ILE A 91 -7.98 -18.89 -2.08
C ILE A 91 -7.82 -19.51 -3.46
N TRP A 92 -7.16 -18.77 -4.35
CA TRP A 92 -6.87 -19.14 -5.71
C TRP A 92 -5.38 -19.40 -5.90
N LYS A 93 -5.04 -20.43 -6.67
CA LYS A 93 -3.68 -20.84 -7.03
C LYS A 93 -3.49 -20.75 -8.53
N LEU A 94 -2.31 -20.27 -8.95
CA LEU A 94 -1.79 -20.38 -10.31
C LEU A 94 -0.36 -20.91 -10.23
N ASP A 95 -0.09 -22.02 -10.92
CA ASP A 95 1.25 -22.57 -10.94
C ASP A 95 2.23 -21.65 -11.69
N THR A 96 3.42 -21.44 -11.14
CA THR A 96 4.44 -20.60 -11.77
C THR A 96 5.05 -21.26 -13.01
N ALA A 97 5.11 -22.59 -13.03
CA ALA A 97 5.44 -23.36 -14.21
C ALA A 97 4.27 -23.30 -15.20
N GLY A 98 4.47 -22.65 -16.35
CA GLY A 98 3.40 -22.47 -17.33
C GLY A 98 2.37 -21.38 -16.98
N MET A 99 2.68 -20.44 -16.10
CA MET A 99 1.75 -19.38 -15.66
C MET A 99 1.11 -18.55 -16.78
N MET A 100 1.74 -18.50 -17.95
CA MET A 100 1.23 -17.71 -19.10
C MET A 100 -0.01 -18.33 -19.76
N THR A 101 -0.18 -19.65 -19.65
CA THR A 101 -1.27 -20.42 -20.26
C THR A 101 -2.04 -21.26 -19.25
N GLY A 102 -1.66 -21.19 -17.97
CA GLY A 102 -2.27 -21.93 -16.88
C GLY A 102 -3.69 -21.46 -16.55
N GLN A 103 -4.28 -22.08 -15.56
CA GLN A 103 -5.59 -21.71 -15.05
C GLN A 103 -5.53 -21.52 -13.53
N TRP A 104 -6.31 -20.57 -13.03
CA TRP A 104 -6.51 -20.41 -11.60
C TRP A 104 -7.41 -21.52 -11.06
N GLU A 105 -6.96 -22.13 -9.98
CA GLU A 105 -7.67 -23.18 -9.27
C GLU A 105 -8.09 -22.68 -7.89
N LYS A 106 -9.35 -22.94 -7.48
CA LYS A 106 -9.77 -22.68 -6.11
C LYS A 106 -9.24 -23.81 -5.21
N VAL A 107 -8.34 -23.47 -4.28
CA VAL A 107 -7.60 -24.44 -3.47
C VAL A 107 -7.89 -24.32 -1.97
N GLY A 108 -8.81 -23.45 -1.59
CA GLY A 108 -9.22 -23.28 -0.20
C GLY A 108 -10.07 -22.06 0.04
N THR A 109 -10.34 -21.81 1.32
CA THR A 109 -11.06 -20.62 1.80
C THR A 109 -10.40 -20.11 3.09
N LEU A 110 -10.29 -18.78 3.21
CA LEU A 110 -9.91 -18.13 4.46
C LEU A 110 -10.99 -18.33 5.53
N PRO A 111 -10.67 -18.20 6.81
CA PRO A 111 -11.65 -18.34 7.90
C PRO A 111 -12.83 -17.36 7.82
N HIS A 112 -12.67 -16.26 7.12
CA HIS A 112 -13.69 -15.23 6.89
C HIS A 112 -13.38 -14.40 5.63
N PRO A 113 -14.38 -13.81 4.99
CA PRO A 113 -14.18 -12.83 3.92
C PRO A 113 -13.38 -11.63 4.45
N VAL A 114 -12.36 -11.22 3.70
CA VAL A 114 -11.46 -10.14 4.11
C VAL A 114 -10.78 -9.44 2.93
N ALA A 115 -10.59 -8.13 3.07
CA ALA A 115 -9.81 -7.31 2.15
C ALA A 115 -8.99 -6.26 2.93
N TYR A 116 -8.13 -5.54 2.23
CA TYR A 116 -7.33 -4.43 2.78
C TYR A 116 -6.45 -4.80 3.98
N GLY A 117 -6.06 -6.06 4.10
CA GLY A 117 -4.95 -6.51 4.90
C GLY A 117 -3.63 -6.33 4.14
N ALA A 118 -2.55 -6.80 4.73
CA ALA A 118 -1.26 -6.88 4.07
C ALA A 118 -0.81 -8.34 3.93
N SER A 119 -0.01 -8.62 2.89
CA SER A 119 0.55 -9.94 2.70
C SER A 119 2.01 -9.89 2.27
N VAL A 120 2.77 -10.90 2.67
CA VAL A 120 4.18 -11.06 2.30
C VAL A 120 4.52 -12.52 2.05
N SER A 121 5.30 -12.77 1.02
CA SER A 121 5.89 -14.09 0.77
C SER A 121 7.07 -14.31 1.71
N VAL A 122 7.13 -15.48 2.31
CA VAL A 122 8.26 -16.01 3.07
C VAL A 122 8.61 -17.41 2.56
N SER A 123 9.72 -17.99 3.03
CA SER A 123 10.13 -19.33 2.61
C SER A 123 9.05 -20.39 2.83
N GLU A 124 8.32 -20.27 3.95
CA GLU A 124 7.30 -21.24 4.38
C GLU A 124 5.95 -21.05 3.68
N GLY A 125 5.71 -19.87 3.06
CA GLY A 125 4.43 -19.60 2.43
C GLY A 125 4.09 -18.12 2.24
N LEU A 126 2.79 -17.84 2.25
CA LEU A 126 2.23 -16.50 2.18
C LEU A 126 1.66 -16.11 3.54
N VAL A 127 2.23 -15.10 4.18
CA VAL A 127 1.67 -14.54 5.41
C VAL A 127 0.62 -13.48 5.08
N CYS A 128 -0.59 -13.64 5.62
CA CYS A 128 -1.73 -12.74 5.49
C CYS A 128 -2.01 -12.09 6.85
N ILE A 129 -2.17 -10.77 6.91
CA ILE A 129 -2.15 -10.00 8.16
C ILE A 129 -3.29 -8.98 8.18
N GLY A 130 -4.14 -9.01 9.21
CA GLY A 130 -5.19 -8.03 9.43
C GLY A 130 -6.22 -7.97 8.31
N GLY A 131 -6.62 -6.76 7.96
CA GLY A 131 -7.66 -6.49 6.96
C GLY A 131 -9.02 -6.22 7.60
N ASN A 132 -10.02 -6.03 6.76
CA ASN A 132 -11.39 -5.77 7.18
C ASN A 132 -12.41 -6.43 6.25
N ASN A 133 -13.65 -6.40 6.68
CA ASN A 133 -14.82 -6.63 5.85
C ASN A 133 -15.90 -5.57 6.16
N ASP A 134 -17.14 -5.83 5.75
CA ASP A 134 -18.29 -4.95 6.00
C ASP A 134 -18.67 -4.80 7.48
N LYS A 135 -18.17 -5.68 8.36
CA LYS A 135 -18.54 -5.74 9.78
C LYS A 135 -17.44 -5.24 10.70
N GLN A 136 -16.18 -5.55 10.39
CA GLN A 136 -15.08 -5.27 11.32
C GLN A 136 -13.71 -5.31 10.66
N SER A 137 -12.72 -4.74 11.35
CA SER A 137 -11.29 -4.97 11.10
C SER A 137 -10.80 -6.15 11.95
N PHE A 138 -9.73 -6.81 11.50
CA PHE A 138 -9.19 -8.02 12.09
C PHE A 138 -7.80 -7.81 12.71
N SER A 139 -7.48 -8.60 13.75
CA SER A 139 -6.14 -8.77 14.34
C SER A 139 -5.46 -10.05 13.87
N SER A 140 -6.17 -10.89 13.14
CA SER A 140 -5.68 -12.21 12.74
C SER A 140 -4.50 -12.14 11.78
N ALA A 141 -3.59 -13.11 11.92
CA ALA A 141 -2.52 -13.37 10.99
C ALA A 141 -2.47 -14.86 10.68
N TYR A 142 -2.24 -15.21 9.40
CA TYR A 142 -2.20 -16.59 8.92
C TYR A 142 -1.01 -16.80 7.99
N LEU A 143 -0.41 -17.98 8.06
CA LEU A 143 0.51 -18.48 7.05
C LEU A 143 -0.26 -19.45 6.15
N LEU A 144 -0.31 -19.17 4.87
CA LEU A 144 -0.87 -20.03 3.83
C LEU A 144 0.26 -20.74 3.12
N SER A 145 0.29 -22.08 3.17
CA SER A 145 1.32 -22.90 2.51
C SER A 145 0.67 -23.87 1.54
N TRP A 146 1.14 -23.88 0.28
CA TRP A 146 0.68 -24.84 -0.71
C TRP A 146 1.24 -26.23 -0.40
N ASN A 147 0.35 -27.18 -0.15
CA ASN A 147 0.67 -28.59 0.05
C ASN A 147 0.36 -29.35 -1.24
N ALA A 148 1.39 -29.62 -2.04
CA ALA A 148 1.24 -30.29 -3.33
C ALA A 148 0.78 -31.76 -3.21
N VAL A 149 1.10 -32.43 -2.08
CA VAL A 149 0.69 -33.84 -1.85
C VAL A 149 -0.80 -33.92 -1.56
N ALA A 150 -1.30 -33.03 -0.70
CA ALA A 150 -2.70 -32.99 -0.35
C ALA A 150 -3.57 -32.19 -1.35
N SER A 151 -2.94 -31.52 -2.33
CA SER A 151 -3.59 -30.61 -3.29
C SER A 151 -4.48 -29.56 -2.63
N GLN A 152 -4.02 -28.97 -1.52
CA GLN A 152 -4.74 -27.96 -0.75
C GLN A 152 -3.79 -26.92 -0.16
N VAL A 153 -4.36 -25.83 0.34
CA VAL A 153 -3.61 -24.85 1.13
C VAL A 153 -3.78 -25.16 2.62
N ASP A 154 -2.66 -25.36 3.29
CA ASP A 154 -2.61 -25.46 4.74
C ASP A 154 -2.64 -24.03 5.32
N ILE A 155 -3.54 -23.79 6.27
CA ILE A 155 -3.73 -22.50 6.93
C ILE A 155 -3.27 -22.62 8.38
N ILE A 156 -2.14 -21.97 8.68
CA ILE A 156 -1.54 -22.00 10.02
C ILE A 156 -1.80 -20.64 10.68
N LYS A 157 -2.42 -20.65 11.86
CA LYS A 157 -2.63 -19.43 12.64
C LYS A 157 -1.30 -18.94 13.22
N LEU A 158 -0.96 -17.69 12.95
CA LEU A 158 0.17 -16.98 13.55
C LEU A 158 -0.30 -16.15 14.76
N PRO A 159 0.62 -15.60 15.58
CA PRO A 159 0.28 -14.67 16.64
C PRO A 159 -0.57 -13.52 16.11
N GLU A 160 -1.65 -13.21 16.79
CA GLU A 160 -2.50 -12.08 16.43
C GLU A 160 -1.77 -10.74 16.64
N LEU A 161 -2.06 -9.77 15.79
CA LEU A 161 -1.67 -8.38 16.02
C LEU A 161 -2.20 -7.90 17.39
N PRO A 162 -1.49 -7.01 18.09
CA PRO A 162 -1.93 -6.50 19.40
C PRO A 162 -3.20 -5.63 19.30
N PHE A 163 -3.60 -5.25 18.09
CA PHE A 163 -4.84 -4.50 17.80
C PHE A 163 -5.40 -4.92 16.45
N ARG A 164 -6.67 -4.60 16.21
CA ARG A 164 -7.28 -4.75 14.89
C ARG A 164 -6.68 -3.73 13.93
N MET A 165 -6.23 -4.19 12.77
CA MET A 165 -5.58 -3.32 11.77
C MET A 165 -6.08 -3.64 10.36
N ASP A 166 -6.30 -2.59 9.57
CA ASP A 166 -6.62 -2.65 8.15
C ASP A 166 -5.94 -1.52 7.37
N ASN A 167 -5.92 -1.59 6.04
CA ASN A 167 -5.24 -0.61 5.18
C ASN A 167 -3.77 -0.38 5.55
N LEU A 168 -3.12 -1.42 6.08
CA LEU A 168 -1.73 -1.47 6.50
C LEU A 168 -0.85 -1.96 5.34
N ALA A 169 0.46 -1.80 5.47
CA ALA A 169 1.44 -2.40 4.58
C ALA A 169 2.35 -3.35 5.35
N ALA A 170 2.88 -4.37 4.67
CA ALA A 170 3.84 -5.29 5.25
C ALA A 170 4.98 -5.61 4.29
N THR A 171 6.12 -6.00 4.86
CA THR A 171 7.26 -6.55 4.14
C THR A 171 7.97 -7.59 5.01
N SER A 172 8.77 -8.46 4.40
CA SER A 172 9.60 -9.42 5.11
C SER A 172 11.07 -9.17 4.87
N SER A 173 11.90 -9.45 5.87
CA SER A 173 13.35 -9.51 5.71
C SER A 173 13.92 -10.54 6.65
N ALA A 174 14.69 -11.49 6.11
CA ALA A 174 15.14 -12.67 6.81
C ALA A 174 13.94 -13.34 7.52
N ASN A 175 14.05 -13.58 8.82
CA ASN A 175 13.00 -14.23 9.62
C ASN A 175 12.02 -13.23 10.26
N TYR A 176 12.01 -11.98 9.82
CA TYR A 176 11.12 -10.95 10.37
C TYR A 176 10.08 -10.51 9.36
N ILE A 177 8.87 -10.30 9.86
CA ILE A 177 7.81 -9.57 9.17
C ILE A 177 7.67 -8.20 9.81
N TYR A 178 7.57 -7.16 9.00
CA TYR A 178 7.35 -5.79 9.43
C TYR A 178 6.00 -5.31 8.91
N VAL A 179 5.28 -4.56 9.76
CA VAL A 179 3.97 -3.98 9.46
C VAL A 179 3.98 -2.50 9.78
N ALA A 180 3.48 -1.65 8.87
CA ALA A 180 3.45 -0.21 9.07
C ALA A 180 2.10 0.40 8.67
N GLY A 181 1.69 1.42 9.42
CA GLY A 181 0.53 2.26 9.13
C GLY A 181 -0.82 1.55 9.25
N GLY A 182 -1.76 1.97 8.43
CA GLY A 182 -3.14 1.50 8.46
C GLY A 182 -3.98 2.14 9.55
N ASN A 183 -5.21 1.65 9.68
CA ASN A 183 -6.05 1.90 10.85
C ASN A 183 -5.63 0.97 11.97
N LYS A 184 -5.54 1.51 13.17
CA LYS A 184 -5.40 0.83 14.43
C LYS A 184 -6.69 1.01 15.22
N ASN A 185 -7.46 -0.07 15.42
CA ASN A 185 -8.78 0.00 16.05
C ASN A 185 -9.70 1.07 15.43
N GLY A 186 -9.70 1.17 14.09
CA GLY A 186 -10.54 2.10 13.32
C GLY A 186 -9.99 3.52 13.17
N MET A 187 -8.82 3.83 13.72
CA MET A 187 -8.19 5.16 13.62
C MET A 187 -6.87 5.10 12.85
N PRO A 188 -6.60 6.03 11.93
CA PRO A 188 -5.32 6.11 11.24
C PRO A 188 -4.15 6.17 12.22
N ALA A 189 -3.10 5.42 11.95
CA ALA A 189 -1.95 5.31 12.83
C ALA A 189 -0.62 5.40 12.07
N ASN A 190 0.44 5.74 12.80
CA ASN A 190 1.83 5.68 12.37
C ASN A 190 2.57 4.50 13.03
N SER A 191 1.83 3.50 13.46
CA SER A 191 2.36 2.32 14.15
C SER A 191 3.29 1.51 13.25
N PHE A 192 4.33 0.96 13.87
CA PHE A 192 5.28 0.07 13.24
C PHE A 192 5.54 -1.13 14.14
N LEU A 193 5.41 -2.33 13.59
CA LEU A 193 5.51 -3.58 14.34
C LEU A 193 6.39 -4.57 13.60
N ARG A 194 6.95 -5.54 14.34
CA ARG A 194 7.60 -6.71 13.74
C ARG A 194 7.22 -8.00 14.43
N LEU A 195 7.26 -9.09 13.68
CA LEU A 195 7.11 -10.47 14.17
C LEU A 195 8.34 -11.27 13.78
N ASN A 196 8.93 -11.97 14.75
CA ASN A 196 10.01 -12.93 14.50
C ASN A 196 9.42 -14.32 14.25
N LEU A 197 9.55 -14.84 13.04
CA LEU A 197 9.03 -16.15 12.65
C LEU A 197 9.70 -17.32 13.39
N ASN A 198 10.94 -17.11 13.84
CA ASN A 198 11.66 -18.13 14.65
C ASN A 198 11.26 -18.11 16.14
N GLN A 199 10.47 -17.12 16.57
CA GLN A 199 10.10 -16.92 17.97
C GLN A 199 8.63 -16.52 18.12
N LEU A 200 7.73 -17.27 17.50
CA LEU A 200 6.29 -16.95 17.44
C LEU A 200 5.65 -16.79 18.83
N THR A 201 6.15 -17.50 19.84
CA THR A 201 5.63 -17.41 21.21
C THR A 201 5.81 -16.03 21.85
N LYS A 202 6.73 -15.21 21.35
CA LYS A 202 6.91 -13.82 21.81
C LYS A 202 5.87 -12.85 21.24
N GLY A 203 5.16 -13.24 20.18
CA GLY A 203 4.20 -12.40 19.50
C GLY A 203 4.83 -11.20 18.77
N TRP A 204 4.01 -10.21 18.49
CA TRP A 204 4.41 -8.99 17.80
C TRP A 204 5.11 -8.01 18.75
N GLU A 205 6.23 -7.47 18.30
CA GLU A 205 6.96 -6.38 18.96
C GLU A 205 6.52 -5.04 18.38
N ILE A 206 6.25 -4.07 19.24
CA ILE A 206 5.98 -2.69 18.86
C ILE A 206 7.33 -1.96 18.72
N LEU A 207 7.61 -1.44 17.54
CA LEU A 207 8.79 -0.67 17.22
C LEU A 207 8.47 0.85 17.28
N PRO A 208 9.50 1.72 17.24
CA PRO A 208 9.27 3.16 17.15
C PRO A 208 8.38 3.53 15.96
N ASP A 209 7.34 4.32 16.22
CA ASP A 209 6.43 4.82 15.21
C ASP A 209 7.20 5.58 14.11
N PHE A 210 6.76 5.49 12.86
CA PHE A 210 7.38 6.30 11.81
C PHE A 210 7.00 7.79 11.96
N PRO A 211 7.91 8.72 11.60
CA PRO A 211 7.68 10.15 11.76
C PRO A 211 6.64 10.68 10.76
N GLY A 212 6.01 11.79 11.13
CA GLY A 212 5.05 12.49 10.29
C GLY A 212 3.61 12.07 10.58
N CYS A 213 2.78 12.07 9.54
CA CYS A 213 1.36 11.76 9.67
C CYS A 213 1.09 10.26 9.67
N ALA A 214 -0.05 9.86 10.24
CA ALA A 214 -0.60 8.52 10.07
C ALA A 214 -0.86 8.24 8.58
N ARG A 215 -0.75 6.97 8.15
CA ARG A 215 -0.85 6.59 6.73
C ARG A 215 -1.71 5.37 6.54
N LEU A 216 -2.81 5.54 5.80
CA LEU A 216 -3.59 4.45 5.24
C LEU A 216 -3.05 4.09 3.86
N GLN A 217 -3.02 2.79 3.55
CA GLN A 217 -2.54 2.26 2.26
C GLN A 217 -1.15 2.78 1.84
N PRO A 218 -0.16 2.78 2.76
CA PRO A 218 1.21 3.07 2.37
C PRO A 218 1.82 1.88 1.62
N VAL A 219 3.02 2.08 1.10
CA VAL A 219 3.87 1.02 0.54
C VAL A 219 5.02 0.78 1.49
N LEU A 220 5.27 -0.48 1.84
CA LEU A 220 6.38 -0.92 2.68
C LEU A 220 7.19 -1.96 1.93
N VAL A 221 8.51 -1.78 1.87
CA VAL A 221 9.41 -2.71 1.18
C VAL A 221 10.74 -2.78 1.90
N SER A 222 11.32 -3.96 1.98
CA SER A 222 12.62 -4.20 2.59
C SER A 222 13.72 -4.26 1.52
N GLN A 223 14.90 -3.82 1.90
CA GLN A 223 16.14 -4.05 1.17
C GLN A 223 17.17 -4.61 2.16
N HIS A 224 17.78 -5.73 1.78
CA HIS A 224 18.80 -6.35 2.59
C HIS A 224 20.18 -5.86 2.18
N TYR A 225 21.04 -5.67 3.18
CA TYR A 225 22.46 -5.31 3.03
C TYR A 225 23.30 -6.21 3.92
N ASP A 226 24.59 -6.31 3.65
CA ASP A 226 25.52 -7.08 4.50
C ASP A 226 25.50 -6.61 5.97
N GLU A 227 25.26 -5.33 6.18
CA GLU A 227 25.21 -4.68 7.51
C GLU A 227 23.81 -4.70 8.16
N GLY A 228 22.82 -5.41 7.59
CA GLY A 228 21.47 -5.49 8.13
C GLY A 228 20.37 -5.17 7.13
N THR A 229 19.18 -4.90 7.65
CA THR A 229 18.00 -4.61 6.82
C THR A 229 17.59 -3.16 6.94
N GLN A 230 17.26 -2.54 5.82
CA GLN A 230 16.56 -1.27 5.73
C GLN A 230 15.11 -1.52 5.27
N ILE A 231 14.16 -0.93 5.97
CA ILE A 231 12.74 -0.96 5.61
C ILE A 231 12.36 0.41 5.06
N TYR A 232 11.81 0.45 3.85
CA TYR A 232 11.40 1.70 3.18
C TYR A 232 9.90 1.85 3.21
N LEU A 233 9.43 3.06 3.58
CA LEU A 233 8.01 3.42 3.65
C LEU A 233 7.76 4.65 2.78
N SER A 234 6.76 4.58 1.91
CA SER A 234 6.35 5.71 1.06
C SER A 234 4.84 5.71 0.81
N GLY A 235 4.31 6.84 0.37
CA GLY A 235 2.88 6.97 0.06
C GLY A 235 1.98 6.85 1.28
N GLY A 236 0.76 6.41 1.02
CA GLY A 236 -0.33 6.41 1.98
C GLY A 236 -0.99 7.79 2.10
N PHE A 237 -2.04 7.87 2.91
CA PHE A 237 -2.74 9.13 3.16
C PHE A 237 -3.30 9.19 4.57
N GLN A 238 -3.42 10.40 5.08
CA GLN A 238 -4.15 10.69 6.32
C GLN A 238 -5.47 11.36 5.94
N PRO A 239 -6.62 10.77 6.30
CA PRO A 239 -7.92 11.47 6.18
C PRO A 239 -8.01 12.60 7.22
N GLU A 240 -9.11 13.38 7.21
CA GLU A 240 -9.39 14.33 8.28
C GLU A 240 -9.55 13.58 9.62
N VAL A 241 -8.69 13.87 10.60
CA VAL A 241 -8.74 13.29 11.95
C VAL A 241 -8.55 14.41 12.96
N TYR A 242 -9.42 14.51 13.97
CA TYR A 242 -9.30 15.51 15.06
C TYR A 242 -9.04 16.94 14.58
N ASN A 243 -9.73 17.39 13.55
CA ASN A 243 -9.53 18.68 12.88
C ASN A 243 -8.20 18.85 12.10
N SER A 244 -7.35 17.82 12.00
CA SER A 244 -6.23 17.87 11.09
C SER A 244 -6.70 17.87 9.64
N LYS A 245 -5.97 18.57 8.77
CA LYS A 245 -6.28 18.55 7.34
C LYS A 245 -5.93 17.19 6.74
N PRO A 246 -6.71 16.69 5.77
CA PRO A 246 -6.28 15.56 4.96
C PRO A 246 -4.91 15.83 4.35
N PHE A 247 -4.06 14.81 4.30
CA PHE A 247 -2.69 14.93 3.83
C PHE A 247 -2.24 13.68 3.07
N ILE A 248 -1.46 13.88 2.02
CA ILE A 248 -0.85 12.80 1.22
C ILE A 248 0.65 13.01 1.24
N PRO A 249 1.43 12.13 1.88
CA PRO A 249 2.88 12.22 1.88
C PRO A 249 3.47 11.96 0.49
N THR A 250 4.54 12.68 0.18
CA THR A 250 5.35 12.53 -1.03
C THR A 250 6.82 12.26 -0.68
N ASP A 251 7.05 11.62 0.44
CA ASP A 251 8.34 11.26 0.97
C ASP A 251 8.66 9.77 0.79
N LEU A 252 9.92 9.44 0.96
CA LEU A 252 10.44 8.11 1.18
C LEU A 252 11.17 8.11 2.51
N LEU A 253 10.67 7.36 3.48
CA LEU A 253 11.30 7.14 4.77
C LEU A 253 12.05 5.81 4.74
N SER A 254 13.10 5.68 5.55
CA SER A 254 13.72 4.39 5.83
C SER A 254 13.88 4.15 7.33
N PHE A 255 13.79 2.88 7.70
CA PHE A 255 14.04 2.40 9.06
C PHE A 255 15.23 1.46 9.05
N SER A 256 16.19 1.71 9.91
CA SER A 256 17.34 0.80 10.14
C SER A 256 17.00 -0.20 11.24
N SER A 257 17.01 -1.50 10.89
CA SER A 257 16.81 -2.55 11.87
C SER A 257 17.93 -2.70 12.89
N MET A 258 19.11 -2.13 12.61
CA MET A 258 20.26 -2.13 13.53
C MET A 258 20.10 -1.11 14.66
N ASN A 259 19.64 0.11 14.30
CA ASN A 259 19.57 1.23 15.24
C ASN A 259 18.16 1.46 15.76
N ASN A 260 17.15 0.78 15.19
CA ASN A 260 15.73 1.03 15.43
C ASN A 260 15.31 2.51 15.19
N GLU A 261 15.87 3.14 14.14
CA GLU A 261 15.66 4.54 13.85
C GLU A 261 15.08 4.77 12.45
N TRP A 262 14.15 5.72 12.37
CA TRP A 262 13.61 6.23 11.12
C TRP A 262 14.39 7.45 10.64
N LYS A 263 14.51 7.58 9.32
CA LYS A 263 15.03 8.79 8.69
C LYS A 263 14.32 9.11 7.39
N LEU A 264 14.35 10.39 7.00
CA LEU A 264 13.92 10.83 5.67
C LEU A 264 15.04 10.54 4.67
N GLU A 265 14.74 9.73 3.66
CA GLU A 265 15.69 9.37 2.60
C GLU A 265 15.60 10.31 1.41
N SER A 266 14.39 10.58 0.94
CA SER A 266 14.16 11.33 -0.29
C SER A 266 12.72 11.82 -0.37
N ALA A 267 12.46 12.75 -1.29
CA ALA A 267 11.11 12.99 -1.80
C ALA A 267 10.82 12.08 -3.00
N VAL A 268 9.55 11.72 -3.20
CA VAL A 268 9.08 11.09 -4.44
C VAL A 268 9.28 12.09 -5.59
N PRO A 269 9.75 11.66 -6.77
CA PRO A 269 10.03 12.57 -7.88
C PRO A 269 8.80 13.36 -8.34
N VAL A 270 9.04 14.61 -8.70
CA VAL A 270 8.05 15.46 -9.34
C VAL A 270 8.18 15.33 -10.86
N MET A 271 7.06 15.10 -11.54
CA MET A 271 7.03 14.92 -12.98
C MET A 271 7.16 16.24 -13.74
N LYS A 272 7.36 16.15 -15.06
CA LYS A 272 7.39 17.33 -15.95
C LYS A 272 6.09 18.11 -15.77
N GLY A 273 6.19 19.44 -15.60
CA GLY A 273 5.02 20.29 -15.35
C GLY A 273 4.70 20.50 -13.85
N GLY A 274 5.48 19.93 -12.94
CA GLY A 274 5.28 20.11 -11.49
C GLY A 274 4.26 19.15 -10.88
N GLU A 275 3.81 18.14 -11.62
CA GLU A 275 2.86 17.16 -11.13
C GLU A 275 3.48 16.29 -10.02
N LEU A 276 2.85 16.31 -8.85
CA LEU A 276 3.24 15.47 -7.71
C LEU A 276 2.85 14.00 -7.95
N ARG A 277 3.65 13.10 -7.40
CA ARG A 277 3.37 11.67 -7.35
C ARG A 277 3.34 11.19 -5.91
N THR A 278 2.52 10.18 -5.67
CA THR A 278 2.43 9.44 -4.42
C THR A 278 2.21 7.97 -4.72
N PHE A 279 2.71 7.10 -3.87
CA PHE A 279 2.46 5.66 -3.98
C PHE A 279 1.29 5.20 -3.08
N THR A 280 0.38 6.12 -2.74
CA THR A 280 -0.85 5.79 -2.00
C THR A 280 -1.67 4.75 -2.76
N GLY A 281 -1.89 3.58 -2.14
CA GLY A 281 -2.54 2.44 -2.80
C GLY A 281 -1.73 1.81 -3.94
N GLY A 282 -0.47 2.22 -4.12
CA GLY A 282 0.47 1.61 -5.05
C GLY A 282 1.14 0.37 -4.47
N CYS A 283 2.18 -0.10 -5.13
CA CYS A 283 2.94 -1.26 -4.70
C CYS A 283 4.43 -1.09 -5.02
N ALA A 284 5.27 -1.86 -4.31
CA ALA A 284 6.71 -1.90 -4.54
C ALA A 284 7.29 -3.28 -4.30
N VAL A 285 8.45 -3.52 -4.92
CA VAL A 285 9.24 -4.72 -4.69
C VAL A 285 10.73 -4.39 -4.85
N SER A 286 11.56 -4.98 -4.01
CA SER A 286 13.01 -4.91 -4.14
C SER A 286 13.53 -5.94 -5.14
N LYS A 287 14.63 -5.61 -5.82
CA LYS A 287 15.33 -6.51 -6.74
C LYS A 287 16.83 -6.31 -6.65
N GLY A 288 17.54 -7.41 -6.44
CA GLY A 288 18.99 -7.36 -6.18
C GLY A 288 19.28 -6.57 -4.90
N ASP A 289 20.50 -6.04 -4.82
CA ASP A 289 21.04 -5.48 -3.58
C ASP A 289 20.73 -4.00 -3.38
N SER A 290 20.15 -3.31 -4.36
CA SER A 290 20.03 -1.85 -4.30
C SER A 290 18.81 -1.24 -5.00
N LEU A 291 18.00 -2.02 -5.70
CA LEU A 291 16.91 -1.44 -6.49
C LEU A 291 15.55 -1.74 -5.87
N ILE A 292 14.75 -0.68 -5.73
CA ILE A 292 13.35 -0.77 -5.36
C ILE A 292 12.52 -0.23 -6.52
N TYR A 293 11.56 -1.02 -6.98
CA TYR A 293 10.62 -0.68 -8.04
C TYR A 293 9.30 -0.28 -7.40
N PHE A 294 8.80 0.89 -7.76
CA PHE A 294 7.51 1.43 -7.31
C PHE A 294 6.60 1.66 -8.50
N THR A 295 5.32 1.33 -8.37
CA THR A 295 4.35 1.56 -9.44
C THR A 295 2.93 1.68 -8.91
N GLY A 296 2.03 2.22 -9.74
CA GLY A 296 0.63 2.40 -9.39
C GLY A 296 0.39 3.51 -8.37
N GLY A 297 -0.76 3.45 -7.76
CA GLY A 297 -1.23 4.43 -6.80
C GLY A 297 -2.11 5.51 -7.41
N VAL A 298 -2.74 6.30 -6.54
CA VAL A 298 -3.69 7.33 -6.93
C VAL A 298 -3.01 8.57 -7.49
N ASN A 299 -3.71 9.33 -8.34
CA ASN A 299 -3.28 10.67 -8.70
C ASN A 299 -3.36 11.60 -7.48
N TYR A 300 -2.28 12.31 -7.21
CA TYR A 300 -2.14 13.14 -6.01
C TYR A 300 -3.27 14.19 -5.89
N ASP A 301 -3.46 15.02 -6.91
CA ASP A 301 -4.38 16.16 -6.84
C ASP A 301 -5.85 15.71 -6.77
N ARG A 302 -6.22 14.72 -7.59
CA ARG A 302 -7.59 14.19 -7.62
C ARG A 302 -7.96 13.52 -6.31
N PHE A 303 -7.04 12.74 -5.77
CA PHE A 303 -7.30 12.04 -4.51
C PHE A 303 -7.29 12.98 -3.32
N LEU A 304 -6.37 13.97 -3.28
CA LEU A 304 -6.37 15.01 -2.25
C LEU A 304 -7.68 15.81 -2.26
N SER A 305 -8.16 16.17 -3.46
CA SER A 305 -9.48 16.82 -3.60
C SER A 305 -10.60 15.94 -3.02
N ALA A 306 -10.62 14.64 -3.34
CA ALA A 306 -11.64 13.71 -2.86
C ALA A 306 -11.65 13.58 -1.34
N ILE A 307 -10.50 13.33 -0.71
CA ILE A 307 -10.40 13.16 0.76
C ILE A 307 -10.64 14.49 1.52
N SER A 308 -10.47 15.62 0.85
CA SER A 308 -10.73 16.95 1.42
C SER A 308 -12.16 17.43 1.23
N MET A 309 -12.97 16.74 0.44
CA MET A 309 -14.29 17.21 0.00
C MET A 309 -15.24 17.52 1.16
N ASN A 310 -15.37 16.62 2.12
CA ASN A 310 -16.26 16.80 3.26
C ASN A 310 -15.84 17.99 4.13
N ARG A 311 -14.53 18.18 4.34
CA ARG A 311 -13.98 19.34 5.04
C ARG A 311 -14.29 20.65 4.30
N ASN A 312 -14.07 20.66 2.98
CA ASN A 312 -14.29 21.84 2.16
C ASN A 312 -15.78 22.24 2.12
N LEU A 313 -16.70 21.26 2.10
CA LEU A 313 -18.15 21.49 2.22
C LEU A 313 -18.48 22.14 3.56
N LYS A 314 -18.03 21.59 4.68
CA LYS A 314 -18.25 22.19 6.02
C LYS A 314 -17.72 23.62 6.12
N LEU A 315 -16.54 23.88 5.54
CA LEU A 315 -15.97 25.24 5.54
C LEU A 315 -16.74 26.22 4.65
N ALA A 316 -17.23 25.77 3.48
CA ALA A 316 -18.05 26.59 2.60
C ALA A 316 -19.37 26.97 3.27
N GLU A 317 -20.04 26.02 3.92
CA GLU A 317 -21.25 26.21 4.70
C GLU A 317 -21.04 27.19 5.85
N LYS A 318 -20.06 26.95 6.72
CA LYS A 318 -19.70 27.76 7.85
C LYS A 318 -19.42 29.24 7.48
N ASN A 319 -18.81 29.46 6.31
CA ASN A 319 -18.44 30.77 5.81
C ASN A 319 -19.51 31.43 4.91
N GLY A 320 -20.71 30.86 4.80
CA GLY A 320 -21.81 31.37 3.98
C GLY A 320 -21.51 31.40 2.47
N LYS A 321 -20.56 30.60 1.98
CA LYS A 321 -20.14 30.57 0.56
C LYS A 321 -21.07 29.66 -0.25
N THR A 322 -22.33 30.05 -0.43
CA THR A 322 -23.39 29.22 -1.04
C THR A 322 -23.04 28.70 -2.44
N SER A 323 -22.46 29.53 -3.31
CA SER A 323 -22.07 29.10 -4.67
C SER A 323 -20.95 28.06 -4.66
N LEU A 324 -19.98 28.22 -3.75
CA LEU A 324 -18.91 27.25 -3.55
C LEU A 324 -19.47 25.93 -2.99
N PHE A 325 -20.34 26.00 -1.99
CA PHE A 325 -21.00 24.83 -1.39
C PHE A 325 -21.76 24.02 -2.46
N SER A 326 -22.59 24.68 -3.28
CA SER A 326 -23.35 24.04 -4.33
C SER A 326 -22.45 23.39 -5.41
N ARG A 327 -21.30 24.02 -5.74
CA ARG A 327 -20.32 23.44 -6.66
C ARG A 327 -19.69 22.18 -6.07
N LEU A 328 -19.19 22.24 -4.83
CA LEU A 328 -18.56 21.12 -4.14
C LEU A 328 -19.52 19.96 -3.94
N THR A 329 -20.81 20.21 -3.68
CA THR A 329 -21.84 19.17 -3.60
C THR A 329 -21.97 18.42 -4.93
N ARG A 330 -22.06 19.13 -6.07
CA ARG A 330 -22.10 18.49 -7.39
C ARG A 330 -20.83 17.69 -7.70
N GLU A 331 -19.66 18.23 -7.34
CA GLU A 331 -18.37 17.51 -7.50
C GLU A 331 -18.35 16.20 -6.68
N LYS A 332 -18.82 16.24 -5.44
CA LYS A 332 -18.95 15.06 -4.57
C LYS A 332 -19.88 14.01 -5.19
N ASP A 333 -21.07 14.41 -5.64
CA ASP A 333 -22.09 13.52 -6.18
C ASP A 333 -21.69 12.91 -7.53
N SER A 334 -20.80 13.59 -8.27
CA SER A 334 -20.29 13.11 -9.54
C SER A 334 -18.96 12.32 -9.42
N TYR A 335 -18.28 12.37 -8.27
CA TYR A 335 -16.93 11.81 -8.13
C TYR A 335 -16.84 10.35 -8.58
N LEU A 336 -17.73 9.47 -8.10
CA LEU A 336 -17.74 8.06 -8.46
C LEU A 336 -18.31 7.77 -9.86
N LYS A 337 -18.89 8.76 -10.54
CA LYS A 337 -19.52 8.61 -11.86
C LYS A 337 -18.58 8.91 -13.03
N HIS A 338 -17.36 9.34 -12.73
CA HIS A 338 -16.37 9.58 -13.76
C HIS A 338 -15.86 8.27 -14.37
N PRO A 339 -15.50 8.25 -15.66
CA PRO A 339 -14.85 7.10 -16.27
C PRO A 339 -13.48 6.86 -15.63
N VAL A 340 -12.98 5.62 -15.65
CA VAL A 340 -11.72 5.23 -14.99
C VAL A 340 -10.54 6.12 -15.39
N ALA A 341 -10.44 6.47 -16.66
CA ALA A 341 -9.37 7.35 -17.16
C ALA A 341 -9.35 8.76 -16.50
N TRP A 342 -10.51 9.22 -15.98
CA TRP A 342 -10.58 10.50 -15.27
C TRP A 342 -9.77 10.51 -13.98
N TYR A 343 -9.68 9.37 -13.25
CA TYR A 343 -8.94 9.28 -11.99
C TYR A 343 -7.43 9.43 -12.18
N LYS A 344 -6.90 9.20 -13.38
CA LYS A 344 -5.49 9.36 -13.72
C LYS A 344 -4.57 8.64 -12.74
N PHE A 345 -4.87 7.37 -12.43
CA PHE A 345 -3.97 6.56 -11.62
C PHE A 345 -2.54 6.63 -12.17
N ASN A 346 -1.56 6.58 -11.27
CA ASN A 346 -0.16 6.62 -11.67
C ASN A 346 0.18 5.39 -12.52
N LYS A 347 0.74 5.63 -13.70
CA LYS A 347 1.13 4.59 -14.65
C LYS A 347 2.63 4.42 -14.79
N GLU A 348 3.37 5.23 -14.08
CA GLU A 348 4.82 5.24 -14.11
C GLU A 348 5.40 4.11 -13.27
N ILE A 349 6.56 3.58 -13.70
CA ILE A 349 7.41 2.69 -12.94
C ILE A 349 8.66 3.48 -12.53
N PHE A 350 8.79 3.75 -11.26
CA PHE A 350 9.96 4.39 -10.69
C PHE A 350 10.92 3.34 -10.10
N ILE A 351 12.20 3.64 -10.18
CA ILE A 351 13.25 2.86 -9.54
C ILE A 351 13.97 3.79 -8.56
N TYR A 352 14.06 3.36 -7.31
CA TYR A 352 14.93 3.99 -6.33
C TYR A 352 16.16 3.11 -6.12
N ASN A 353 17.34 3.68 -6.36
CA ASN A 353 18.60 3.00 -6.05
C ASN A 353 19.04 3.40 -4.64
N THR A 354 19.07 2.47 -3.73
CA THR A 354 19.30 2.69 -2.31
C THR A 354 20.77 3.02 -1.98
N PHE A 355 21.71 2.59 -2.81
CA PHE A 355 23.12 2.95 -2.64
C PHE A 355 23.41 4.38 -3.09
N THR A 356 22.93 4.74 -4.28
CA THR A 356 23.16 6.09 -4.83
C THR A 356 22.15 7.11 -4.34
N ARG A 357 21.05 6.67 -3.70
CA ARG A 357 19.91 7.48 -3.25
C ARG A 357 19.27 8.30 -4.37
N LYS A 358 19.24 7.74 -5.57
CA LYS A 358 18.70 8.40 -6.76
C LYS A 358 17.49 7.67 -7.31
N TRP A 359 16.57 8.47 -7.82
CA TRP A 359 15.41 7.99 -8.54
C TRP A 359 15.68 7.90 -10.04
N ALA A 360 15.18 6.86 -10.66
CA ALA A 360 15.09 6.72 -12.11
C ALA A 360 13.66 6.43 -12.53
N PHE A 361 13.33 6.79 -13.76
CA PHE A 361 12.07 6.48 -14.42
C PHE A 361 12.34 5.38 -15.44
N LEU A 362 11.68 4.24 -15.28
CA LEU A 362 11.87 3.10 -16.17
C LEU A 362 10.97 3.21 -17.40
N ASP A 363 9.66 3.27 -17.18
CA ASP A 363 8.64 3.20 -18.23
C ASP A 363 7.29 3.69 -17.67
N ASP A 364 6.29 3.83 -18.53
CA ASP A 364 4.89 4.03 -18.16
C ASP A 364 3.99 3.11 -18.98
N ASN A 365 2.93 2.58 -18.34
CA ASN A 365 2.00 1.69 -18.99
C ASN A 365 0.62 1.72 -18.30
N GLU A 366 -0.43 1.58 -19.09
CA GLU A 366 -1.80 1.55 -18.56
C GLU A 366 -2.05 0.33 -17.65
N PHE A 367 -1.29 -0.76 -17.80
CA PHE A 367 -1.39 -1.91 -16.88
C PHE A 367 -0.92 -1.61 -15.46
N THR A 368 -0.12 -0.56 -15.26
CA THR A 368 0.30 -0.11 -13.93
C THR A 368 -0.62 0.96 -13.33
N ALA A 369 -1.52 1.54 -14.13
CA ALA A 369 -2.45 2.59 -13.72
C ALA A 369 -3.57 2.07 -12.81
N ARG A 370 -3.25 1.66 -11.60
CA ARG A 370 -4.20 1.05 -10.65
C ARG A 370 -3.84 1.32 -9.19
N ALA A 371 -4.82 1.15 -8.31
CA ALA A 371 -4.64 1.21 -6.86
C ALA A 371 -5.24 -0.02 -6.19
N GLY A 372 -4.64 -0.49 -5.09
CA GLY A 372 -5.05 -1.71 -4.40
C GLY A 372 -4.62 -3.00 -5.10
N ALA A 373 -3.63 -2.91 -5.99
CA ALA A 373 -2.97 -4.04 -6.62
C ALA A 373 -1.81 -4.56 -5.76
N SER A 374 -1.35 -5.76 -6.07
CA SER A 374 -0.11 -6.33 -5.54
C SER A 374 0.95 -6.41 -6.63
N LEU A 375 2.22 -6.30 -6.24
CA LEU A 375 3.38 -6.47 -7.12
C LEU A 375 4.26 -7.58 -6.58
N LEU A 376 4.45 -8.63 -7.36
CA LEU A 376 5.30 -9.77 -7.03
C LEU A 376 6.50 -9.82 -7.96
N LEU A 377 7.63 -10.30 -7.44
CA LEU A 377 8.82 -10.58 -8.22
C LEU A 377 9.06 -12.10 -8.29
N LEU A 378 8.99 -12.65 -9.50
CA LEU A 378 9.32 -14.05 -9.77
C LEU A 378 10.47 -14.10 -10.77
N ASN A 379 11.67 -14.43 -10.31
CA ASN A 379 12.88 -14.43 -11.12
C ASN A 379 13.10 -13.05 -11.81
N LYS A 380 12.84 -12.99 -13.11
CA LYS A 380 12.95 -11.75 -13.90
C LYS A 380 11.61 -11.05 -14.15
N TYR A 381 10.50 -11.65 -13.75
CA TYR A 381 9.16 -11.16 -14.03
C TYR A 381 8.62 -10.34 -12.87
N PHE A 382 8.08 -9.16 -13.18
CA PHE A 382 7.23 -8.39 -12.29
C PHE A 382 5.78 -8.73 -12.60
N ILE A 383 5.04 -9.21 -11.60
CA ILE A 383 3.66 -9.67 -11.76
C ILE A 383 2.76 -8.72 -10.98
N ILE A 384 1.84 -8.05 -11.68
CA ILE A 384 0.85 -7.15 -11.08
C ILE A 384 -0.49 -7.86 -11.06
N ILE A 385 -1.12 -7.92 -9.90
CA ILE A 385 -2.38 -8.64 -9.67
C ILE A 385 -3.41 -7.69 -9.07
N GLY A 386 -4.65 -7.71 -9.61
CA GLY A 386 -5.79 -6.97 -9.09
C GLY A 386 -5.67 -5.44 -9.20
N GLY A 387 -6.41 -4.71 -8.34
CA GLY A 387 -6.44 -3.25 -8.30
C GLY A 387 -7.56 -2.61 -9.08
#